data_226ce2f80b27877db97de0c4148e416e
#
_entry.id   226ce2f80b27877db97de0c4148e416e
#
_cell.length_a   1.000
_cell.length_b   1.000
_cell.length_c   1.000
_cell.angle_alpha   90.00
_cell.angle_beta   90.00
_cell.angle_gamma   90.00
#
_symmetry.space_group_name_H-M   'P 1'
#
loop_
_entity.id
_entity.type
_entity.pdbx_description
1 polymer ?
#
loop_
_entity_poly.entity_id
_entity_poly.type
_entity_poly.pdbx_seq_one_letter_code
_entity_poly.pdbx_strand_id
1 'polypeptide(L)'
;MIARRRVVIALGASALASPLAAFAQQPGKVWRIGFLAQRHLEFVDSDVNYGPFVQGMRELGYVVGKNLVIEWRSAEGKFERLPDLAADLVRLKVDVLATAATPAALAAQKATTVIPIVMIAVGDPIGTGLVKSLARPGGQQYRTLDHDD
;
A
#
# COMPACT_ATOMS: atom_id res chain seq x y z
N MET A 1 71.01 5.97 -25.45
CA MET A 1 70.10 6.27 -24.33
C MET A 1 68.79 5.57 -24.54
N ILE A 2 68.51 4.57 -23.76
CA ILE A 2 67.30 3.76 -23.89
C ILE A 2 66.29 4.23 -22.83
N ALA A 3 65.23 4.89 -23.29
CA ALA A 3 64.16 5.30 -22.41
C ALA A 3 63.28 4.08 -22.11
N ARG A 4 63.33 3.60 -20.91
CA ARG A 4 62.44 2.51 -20.41
C ARG A 4 61.05 3.13 -20.13
N ARG A 5 60.11 2.88 -21.05
CA ARG A 5 58.67 3.10 -20.78
C ARG A 5 58.22 2.09 -19.78
N ARG A 6 57.95 2.52 -18.56
CA ARG A 6 57.19 1.75 -17.57
C ARG A 6 55.71 1.83 -17.94
N VAL A 7 55.17 0.74 -18.45
CA VAL A 7 53.72 0.60 -18.60
C VAL A 7 53.18 0.29 -17.22
N VAL A 8 52.47 1.21 -16.66
CA VAL A 8 51.67 0.99 -15.40
C VAL A 8 50.33 0.45 -15.87
N ILE A 9 50.13 -0.85 -15.67
CA ILE A 9 48.84 -1.48 -15.84
C ILE A 9 48.05 -1.18 -14.60
N ALA A 10 47.14 -0.20 -14.67
CA ALA A 10 46.16 0.03 -13.65
C ALA A 10 45.07 -1.05 -13.76
N LEU A 11 45.12 -2.03 -12.86
CA LEU A 11 44.02 -2.97 -12.64
C LEU A 11 42.86 -2.21 -12.03
N GLY A 12 41.91 -1.81 -12.85
CA GLY A 12 40.64 -1.29 -12.40
C GLY A 12 39.86 -2.41 -11.72
N ALA A 13 39.76 -2.33 -10.40
CA ALA A 13 38.82 -3.12 -9.65
C ALA A 13 37.41 -2.68 -10.06
N SER A 14 36.78 -3.44 -10.93
CA SER A 14 35.35 -3.29 -11.24
C SER A 14 34.58 -3.72 -9.99
N ALA A 15 34.18 -2.74 -9.20
CA ALA A 15 33.20 -2.93 -8.17
C ALA A 15 31.89 -3.35 -8.84
N LEU A 16 31.55 -4.62 -8.73
CA LEU A 16 30.22 -5.15 -9.06
C LEU A 16 29.24 -4.55 -8.06
N ALA A 17 28.80 -3.34 -8.35
CA ALA A 17 27.68 -2.72 -7.65
C ALA A 17 26.45 -3.55 -7.95
N SER A 18 26.00 -4.30 -6.97
CA SER A 18 24.79 -5.12 -7.05
C SER A 18 23.59 -4.26 -7.43
N PRO A 19 22.81 -4.59 -8.48
CA PRO A 19 21.62 -3.84 -8.86
C PRO A 19 20.45 -3.98 -7.88
N LEU A 20 20.62 -4.69 -6.77
CA LEU A 20 19.59 -4.93 -5.76
C LEU A 20 19.22 -3.69 -4.93
N ALA A 21 20.04 -2.65 -4.92
CA ALA A 21 19.73 -1.40 -4.22
C ALA A 21 18.81 -0.45 -5.01
N ALA A 22 18.55 -0.72 -6.28
CA ALA A 22 17.81 0.19 -7.16
C ALA A 22 16.28 0.05 -7.04
N PHE A 23 15.77 -0.98 -6.38
CA PHE A 23 14.32 -1.15 -6.14
C PHE A 23 13.82 -0.56 -4.83
N ALA A 24 14.72 -0.17 -3.93
CA ALA A 24 14.37 0.51 -2.70
C ALA A 24 14.45 2.02 -2.94
N GLN A 25 13.30 2.65 -3.09
CA GLN A 25 13.09 4.09 -3.03
C GLN A 25 13.45 4.84 -4.33
N GLN A 26 12.43 5.20 -5.08
CA GLN A 26 12.51 6.44 -5.86
C GLN A 26 12.69 7.60 -4.85
N PRO A 27 13.86 8.28 -4.82
CA PRO A 27 14.09 9.38 -3.89
C PRO A 27 13.06 10.47 -4.18
N GLY A 28 12.20 10.77 -3.23
CA GLY A 28 11.26 11.89 -3.30
C GLY A 28 9.79 11.56 -3.48
N LYS A 29 9.38 10.30 -3.74
CA LYS A 29 7.94 9.98 -3.80
C LYS A 29 7.38 9.80 -2.38
N VAL A 30 6.37 10.61 -2.06
CA VAL A 30 5.52 10.41 -0.88
C VAL A 30 4.29 9.61 -1.32
N TRP A 31 4.14 8.41 -0.80
CA TRP A 31 3.00 7.54 -1.06
C TRP A 31 1.80 7.99 -0.27
N ARG A 32 0.61 7.91 -0.87
CA ARG A 32 -0.64 8.27 -0.21
C ARG A 32 -1.57 7.07 -0.20
N ILE A 33 -1.91 6.60 0.99
CA ILE A 33 -2.87 5.51 1.19
C ILE A 33 -4.17 6.12 1.70
N GLY A 34 -5.28 5.84 1.05
CA GLY A 34 -6.60 6.09 1.59
C GLY A 34 -7.06 4.89 2.42
N PHE A 35 -7.37 5.09 3.68
CA PHE A 35 -7.89 4.04 4.54
C PHE A 35 -9.37 4.28 4.85
N LEU A 36 -10.23 3.39 4.40
CA LEU A 36 -11.67 3.46 4.60
C LEU A 36 -12.13 2.41 5.62
N ALA A 37 -12.59 2.87 6.76
CA ALA A 37 -13.07 2.03 7.85
C ALA A 37 -14.57 2.24 8.11
N GLN A 38 -15.23 1.19 8.62
CA GLN A 38 -16.61 1.30 9.07
C GLN A 38 -16.74 1.73 10.53
N ARG A 39 -15.74 1.47 11.36
CA ARG A 39 -15.72 1.74 12.80
C ARG A 39 -14.98 3.03 13.13
N HIS A 40 -15.18 3.52 14.36
CA HIS A 40 -14.41 4.61 14.93
C HIS A 40 -12.89 4.37 14.86
N LEU A 41 -12.14 5.44 14.61
CA LEU A 41 -10.68 5.43 14.47
C LEU A 41 -9.99 6.15 15.66
N GLU A 42 -10.61 6.21 16.82
CA GLU A 42 -10.14 7.03 17.97
C GLU A 42 -8.72 6.66 18.45
N PHE A 43 -8.28 5.43 18.22
CA PHE A 43 -6.99 4.94 18.70
C PHE A 43 -6.30 4.09 17.65
N VAL A 44 -6.01 4.66 16.47
CA VAL A 44 -5.40 3.95 15.35
C VAL A 44 -4.11 3.21 15.75
N ASP A 45 -3.28 3.83 16.57
CA ASP A 45 -1.99 3.25 16.99
C ASP A 45 -2.15 2.11 18.00
N SER A 46 -3.25 2.07 18.75
CA SER A 46 -3.55 1.05 19.74
C SER A 46 -4.65 0.08 19.32
N ASP A 47 -5.30 0.33 18.18
CA ASP A 47 -6.33 -0.55 17.64
C ASP A 47 -5.69 -1.84 17.11
N VAL A 48 -6.22 -2.99 17.54
CA VAL A 48 -5.73 -4.31 17.15
C VAL A 48 -5.78 -4.58 15.63
N ASN A 49 -6.57 -3.83 14.89
CA ASN A 49 -6.69 -3.99 13.44
C ASN A 49 -5.81 -2.99 12.66
N TYR A 50 -5.61 -1.79 13.16
CA TYR A 50 -4.95 -0.71 12.42
C TYR A 50 -3.51 -0.46 12.87
N GLY A 51 -3.20 -0.66 14.15
CA GLY A 51 -1.84 -0.57 14.68
C GLY A 51 -0.87 -1.50 13.96
N PRO A 52 -1.17 -2.80 13.79
CA PRO A 52 -0.34 -3.72 13.02
C PRO A 52 -0.15 -3.31 11.56
N PHE A 53 -1.16 -2.71 10.93
CA PHE A 53 -1.03 -2.19 9.56
C PHE A 53 0.03 -1.08 9.49
N VAL A 54 -0.05 -0.09 10.36
CA VAL A 54 0.93 1.03 10.41
C VAL A 54 2.32 0.53 10.75
N GLN A 55 2.42 -0.40 11.69
CA GLN A 55 3.71 -1.02 12.06
C GLN A 55 4.30 -1.81 10.89
N GLY A 56 3.51 -2.65 10.22
CA GLY A 56 3.97 -3.41 9.06
C GLY A 56 4.45 -2.49 7.92
N MET A 57 3.77 -1.37 7.69
CA MET A 57 4.23 -0.38 6.73
C MET A 57 5.59 0.20 7.12
N ARG A 58 5.79 0.49 8.41
CA ARG A 58 7.07 0.99 8.93
C ARG A 58 8.19 -0.03 8.75
N GLU A 59 7.95 -1.30 9.02
CA GLU A 59 8.92 -2.39 8.84
C GLU A 59 9.33 -2.57 7.37
N LEU A 60 8.42 -2.24 6.45
CA LEU A 60 8.70 -2.21 5.01
C LEU A 60 9.36 -0.91 4.53
N GLY A 61 9.69 0.01 5.45
CA GLY A 61 10.34 1.27 5.12
C GLY A 61 9.39 2.43 4.77
N TYR A 62 8.08 2.23 4.91
CA TYR A 62 7.08 3.29 4.71
C TYR A 62 6.75 3.95 6.05
N VAL A 63 7.24 5.16 6.25
CA VAL A 63 7.12 5.88 7.51
C VAL A 63 6.21 7.09 7.35
N VAL A 64 5.13 7.10 8.14
CA VAL A 64 4.18 8.22 8.17
C VAL A 64 4.92 9.52 8.54
N GLY A 65 4.67 10.57 7.77
CA GLY A 65 5.33 11.86 7.91
C GLY A 65 6.69 11.99 7.20
N LYS A 66 7.22 10.90 6.62
CA LYS A 66 8.42 10.94 5.78
C LYS A 66 8.10 10.65 4.31
N ASN A 67 7.76 9.42 4.00
CA ASN A 67 7.48 8.94 2.65
C ASN A 67 6.10 8.30 2.51
N LEU A 68 5.27 8.41 3.54
CA LEU A 68 3.91 7.87 3.59
C LEU A 68 2.95 8.89 4.21
N VAL A 69 1.80 9.06 3.58
CA VAL A 69 0.62 9.73 4.14
C VAL A 69 -0.52 8.74 4.15
N ILE A 70 -1.23 8.62 5.27
CA ILE A 70 -2.44 7.82 5.38
C ILE A 70 -3.62 8.76 5.59
N GLU A 71 -4.53 8.77 4.63
CA GLU A 71 -5.77 9.53 4.67
C GLU A 71 -6.87 8.65 5.26
N TRP A 72 -7.12 8.82 6.54
CA TRP A 72 -8.12 8.06 7.27
C TRP A 72 -9.52 8.60 7.04
N ARG A 73 -10.46 7.70 6.74
CA ARG A 73 -11.90 8.00 6.70
C ARG A 73 -12.66 6.91 7.41
N SER A 74 -13.57 7.29 8.27
CA SER A 74 -14.42 6.37 9.02
C SER A 74 -15.89 6.73 8.88
N ALA A 75 -16.71 5.72 8.64
CA ALA A 75 -18.16 5.86 8.65
C ALA A 75 -18.74 5.97 10.07
N GLU A 76 -17.95 5.64 11.09
CA GLU A 76 -18.40 5.70 12.50
C GLU A 76 -19.68 4.90 12.76
N GLY A 77 -19.81 3.74 12.11
CA GLY A 77 -20.99 2.89 12.17
C GLY A 77 -22.16 3.33 11.27
N LYS A 78 -22.05 4.46 10.58
CA LYS A 78 -23.05 4.97 9.65
C LYS A 78 -22.70 4.56 8.22
N PHE A 79 -23.11 3.38 7.81
CA PHE A 79 -22.71 2.78 6.53
C PHE A 79 -23.14 3.59 5.30
N GLU A 80 -24.20 4.37 5.41
CA GLU A 80 -24.67 5.31 4.39
C GLU A 80 -23.63 6.38 4.02
N ARG A 81 -22.64 6.63 4.88
CA ARG A 81 -21.54 7.58 4.62
C ARG A 81 -20.42 6.99 3.77
N LEU A 82 -20.32 5.66 3.67
CA LEU A 82 -19.20 4.99 2.99
C LEU A 82 -19.03 5.41 1.52
N PRO A 83 -20.09 5.56 0.70
CA PRO A 83 -19.94 6.01 -0.68
C PRO A 83 -19.29 7.39 -0.80
N ASP A 84 -19.71 8.35 0.02
CA ASP A 84 -19.17 9.72 0.00
C ASP A 84 -17.73 9.75 0.49
N LEU A 85 -17.42 8.98 1.54
CA LEU A 85 -16.06 8.86 2.08
C LEU A 85 -15.11 8.19 1.08
N ALA A 86 -15.58 7.17 0.37
CA ALA A 86 -14.81 6.55 -0.70
C ALA A 86 -14.54 7.53 -1.85
N ALA A 87 -15.57 8.26 -2.28
CA ALA A 87 -15.43 9.30 -3.32
C ALA A 87 -14.46 10.42 -2.91
N ASP A 88 -14.44 10.77 -1.62
CA ASP A 88 -13.51 11.76 -1.07
C ASP A 88 -12.04 11.29 -1.19
N LEU A 89 -11.77 10.03 -0.84
CA LEU A 89 -10.44 9.43 -1.01
C LEU A 89 -10.01 9.36 -2.48
N VAL A 90 -10.94 9.05 -3.38
CA VAL A 90 -10.66 9.05 -4.83
C VAL A 90 -10.29 10.46 -5.31
N ARG A 91 -10.98 11.50 -4.84
CA ARG A 91 -10.66 12.90 -5.17
C ARG A 91 -9.28 13.32 -4.68
N LEU A 92 -8.82 12.78 -3.56
CA LEU A 92 -7.46 13.00 -3.03
C LEU A 92 -6.37 12.31 -3.86
N LYS A 93 -6.77 11.52 -4.87
CA LYS A 93 -5.84 10.79 -5.75
C LYS A 93 -4.85 9.93 -4.97
N VAL A 94 -5.36 9.16 -4.02
CA VAL A 94 -4.55 8.21 -3.26
C VAL A 94 -3.95 7.15 -4.19
N ASP A 95 -2.77 6.67 -3.88
CA ASP A 95 -2.08 5.64 -4.67
C ASP A 95 -2.73 4.25 -4.46
N VAL A 96 -3.27 4.00 -3.28
CA VAL A 96 -3.92 2.75 -2.89
C VAL A 96 -5.09 3.05 -1.95
N LEU A 97 -6.17 2.31 -2.06
CA LEU A 97 -7.26 2.27 -1.08
C LEU A 97 -7.14 1.01 -0.22
N ALA A 98 -6.95 1.18 1.07
CA ALA A 98 -7.07 0.12 2.05
C ALA A 98 -8.48 0.18 2.67
N THR A 99 -9.17 -0.95 2.72
CA THR A 99 -10.55 -1.00 3.22
C THR A 99 -10.68 -2.03 4.31
N ALA A 100 -11.28 -1.66 5.41
CA ALA A 100 -11.59 -2.57 6.51
C ALA A 100 -13.06 -2.96 6.50
N ALA A 101 -13.33 -4.26 6.40
CA ALA A 101 -14.62 -4.89 6.29
C ALA A 101 -15.32 -4.76 4.92
N THR A 102 -16.26 -5.67 4.68
CA THR A 102 -16.98 -5.83 3.41
C THR A 102 -17.71 -4.56 2.93
N PRO A 103 -18.46 -3.83 3.75
CA PRO A 103 -19.17 -2.63 3.27
C PRO A 103 -18.23 -1.54 2.76
N ALA A 104 -17.07 -1.36 3.40
CA ALA A 104 -16.06 -0.40 2.96
C ALA A 104 -15.44 -0.81 1.62
N ALA A 105 -15.13 -2.10 1.44
CA ALA A 105 -14.60 -2.64 0.20
C ALA A 105 -15.59 -2.47 -0.98
N LEU A 106 -16.88 -2.74 -0.77
CA LEU A 106 -17.92 -2.53 -1.78
C LEU A 106 -18.08 -1.05 -2.15
N ALA A 107 -18.01 -0.16 -1.18
CA ALA A 107 -18.05 1.29 -1.44
C ALA A 107 -16.85 1.76 -2.25
N ALA A 108 -15.65 1.31 -1.91
CA ALA A 108 -14.43 1.61 -2.66
C ALA A 108 -14.49 1.09 -4.10
N GLN A 109 -14.96 -0.16 -4.30
CA GLN A 109 -15.11 -0.76 -5.63
C GLN A 109 -16.05 0.05 -6.53
N LYS A 110 -17.12 0.59 -5.98
CA LYS A 110 -18.07 1.45 -6.72
C LYS A 110 -17.50 2.83 -7.02
N ALA A 111 -16.62 3.34 -6.16
CA ALA A 111 -16.06 4.69 -6.28
C ALA A 111 -14.94 4.79 -7.32
N THR A 112 -14.19 3.71 -7.58
CA THR A 112 -13.07 3.71 -8.52
C THR A 112 -12.89 2.36 -9.20
N THR A 113 -12.43 2.41 -10.46
CA THR A 113 -12.00 1.24 -11.24
C THR A 113 -10.48 1.27 -11.51
N VAL A 114 -9.80 2.31 -11.06
CA VAL A 114 -8.38 2.58 -11.39
C VAL A 114 -7.46 2.42 -10.19
N ILE A 115 -7.88 2.93 -9.01
CA ILE A 115 -7.05 2.87 -7.80
C ILE A 115 -7.07 1.44 -7.25
N PRO A 116 -5.91 0.81 -7.01
CA PRO A 116 -5.84 -0.51 -6.39
C PRO A 116 -6.51 -0.51 -5.02
N ILE A 117 -7.26 -1.59 -4.72
CA ILE A 117 -7.94 -1.75 -3.44
C ILE A 117 -7.31 -2.93 -2.70
N VAL A 118 -6.89 -2.70 -1.46
CA VAL A 118 -6.44 -3.72 -0.51
C VAL A 118 -7.57 -3.95 0.50
N MET A 119 -8.02 -5.18 0.59
CA MET A 119 -9.08 -5.57 1.52
C MET A 119 -8.50 -6.17 2.79
N ILE A 120 -8.94 -5.66 3.93
CA ILE A 120 -8.55 -6.11 5.27
C ILE A 120 -9.80 -6.63 5.97
N ALA A 121 -9.73 -7.86 6.48
CA ALA A 121 -10.83 -8.48 7.23
C ALA A 121 -12.18 -8.47 6.47
N VAL A 122 -12.17 -8.82 5.20
CA VAL A 122 -13.38 -8.97 4.38
C VAL A 122 -13.86 -10.41 4.48
N GLY A 123 -15.09 -10.60 4.93
CA GLY A 123 -15.74 -11.90 4.88
C GLY A 123 -16.25 -12.21 3.48
N ASP A 124 -16.04 -13.43 3.01
CA ASP A 124 -16.51 -13.96 1.74
C ASP A 124 -16.40 -12.99 0.53
N PRO A 125 -15.20 -12.64 0.09
CA PRO A 125 -15.01 -11.70 -1.01
C PRO A 125 -15.50 -12.25 -2.36
N ILE A 126 -15.66 -13.57 -2.50
CA ILE A 126 -16.22 -14.22 -3.70
C ILE A 126 -17.73 -14.10 -3.71
N GLY A 127 -18.41 -14.50 -2.63
CA GLY A 127 -19.86 -14.46 -2.52
C GLY A 127 -20.43 -13.04 -2.58
N THR A 128 -19.67 -12.05 -2.13
CA THR A 128 -20.03 -10.63 -2.26
C THR A 128 -19.73 -10.04 -3.64
N GLY A 129 -19.08 -10.80 -4.53
CA GLY A 129 -18.71 -10.32 -5.87
C GLY A 129 -17.54 -9.34 -5.92
N LEU A 130 -16.82 -9.16 -4.81
CA LEU A 130 -15.64 -8.28 -4.76
C LEU A 130 -14.50 -8.82 -5.61
N VAL A 131 -14.34 -10.14 -5.62
CA VAL A 131 -13.35 -10.82 -6.47
C VAL A 131 -13.97 -12.03 -7.15
N LYS A 132 -13.45 -12.41 -8.32
CA LYS A 132 -13.93 -13.59 -9.06
C LYS A 132 -13.40 -14.90 -8.47
N SER A 133 -12.19 -14.88 -7.95
CA SER A 133 -11.58 -15.99 -7.23
C SER A 133 -10.42 -15.48 -6.38
N LEU A 134 -10.04 -16.23 -5.33
CA LEU A 134 -8.88 -15.85 -4.49
C LEU A 134 -7.55 -16.04 -5.22
N ALA A 135 -7.48 -17.04 -6.13
CA ALA A 135 -6.27 -17.31 -6.91
C ALA A 135 -6.04 -16.29 -8.04
N ARG A 136 -7.11 -15.75 -8.60
CA ARG A 136 -7.09 -14.74 -9.67
C ARG A 136 -8.19 -13.71 -9.41
N PRO A 137 -7.94 -12.71 -8.59
CA PRO A 137 -8.96 -11.74 -8.19
C PRO A 137 -9.59 -10.97 -9.36
N GLY A 138 -8.85 -10.79 -10.46
CA GLY A 138 -9.33 -10.17 -11.69
C GLY A 138 -9.71 -8.69 -11.54
N GLY A 139 -9.49 -7.88 -12.58
CA GLY A 139 -9.80 -6.45 -12.56
C GLY A 139 -8.79 -5.63 -11.77
N GLN A 140 -9.23 -4.93 -10.74
CA GLN A 140 -8.35 -4.22 -9.81
C GLN A 140 -7.54 -5.24 -8.99
N GLN A 141 -6.27 -4.97 -8.70
CA GLN A 141 -5.45 -5.86 -7.89
C GLN A 141 -5.94 -5.84 -6.45
N TYR A 142 -6.72 -6.85 -6.08
CA TYR A 142 -7.12 -7.08 -4.70
C TYR A 142 -6.09 -8.00 -4.02
N ARG A 143 -5.57 -7.58 -2.90
CA ARG A 143 -4.79 -8.42 -2.01
C ARG A 143 -5.56 -8.59 -0.71
N THR A 144 -6.00 -9.81 -0.44
CA THR A 144 -6.55 -10.18 0.85
C THR A 144 -5.36 -10.46 1.77
N LEU A 145 -5.28 -9.75 2.88
CA LEU A 145 -4.39 -10.10 3.97
C LEU A 145 -5.24 -10.95 4.92
N ASP A 146 -5.25 -12.26 4.67
CA ASP A 146 -5.81 -13.20 5.61
C ASP A 146 -4.83 -13.35 6.79
N HIS A 147 -5.35 -13.19 7.96
CA HIS A 147 -4.65 -13.47 9.20
C HIS A 147 -4.84 -14.96 9.45
N ASP A 148 -4.00 -15.79 8.87
CA ASP A 148 -3.87 -17.17 9.30
C ASP A 148 -2.94 -17.20 10.52
N ASP A 149 -3.46 -17.79 11.61
CA ASP A 149 -2.79 -18.03 12.89
C ASP A 149 -1.47 -18.82 12.77
#